data_b6f1647168f1e829fd10c5befe51d82e
#
_entry.id   b6f1647168f1e829fd10c5befe51d82e
#
_cell.length_a   1.000
_cell.length_b   1.000
_cell.length_c   1.000
_cell.angle_alpha   90.00
_cell.angle_beta   90.00
_cell.angle_gamma   90.00
#
_symmetry.space_group_name_H-M   'P 1'
#
loop_
_entity.id
_entity.type
_entity.pdbx_description
1 polymer ?
#
loop_
_entity_poly.entity_id
_entity_poly.type
_entity_poly.pdbx_seq_one_letter_code
_entity_poly.pdbx_strand_id
1 'polypeptide(L)'
;MMSRLTACVVAIATILSIGPGFAHEFKKGSITVEHPWSRATPGGAQVATGYLTIENDSAEPDRLVSATAEIAGHTGIHQMSMVDGMMKMRELTEGLPVPAGGSVALEPNSYHLMFTGLKEPLKGGDEFSGTLTFEKAGTVDVTFEVEGIGAGSPTPDEHDHH
;
A
#
# COMPACT_ATOMS: atom_id res chain seq x y z
N MET A 1 57.55 -4.07 -46.99
CA MET A 1 57.15 -4.63 -45.68
C MET A 1 55.83 -3.98 -45.24
N MET A 2 54.76 -4.73 -45.37
CA MET A 2 53.39 -4.23 -45.15
C MET A 2 53.00 -4.53 -43.72
N SER A 3 52.79 -3.49 -42.90
CA SER A 3 52.27 -3.60 -41.56
C SER A 3 50.76 -3.50 -41.62
N ARG A 4 50.05 -4.57 -41.22
CA ARG A 4 48.60 -4.62 -41.13
C ARG A 4 48.18 -4.12 -39.76
N LEU A 5 47.56 -2.94 -39.69
CA LEU A 5 46.86 -2.48 -38.50
C LEU A 5 45.51 -3.21 -38.41
N THR A 6 45.39 -4.02 -37.38
CA THR A 6 44.11 -4.64 -37.03
C THR A 6 43.37 -3.70 -36.06
N ALA A 7 42.29 -3.07 -36.50
CA ALA A 7 41.44 -2.25 -35.67
C ALA A 7 40.47 -3.16 -34.88
N CYS A 8 40.67 -3.24 -33.56
CA CYS A 8 39.70 -3.84 -32.65
C CYS A 8 38.55 -2.87 -32.39
N VAL A 9 37.38 -3.17 -32.94
CA VAL A 9 36.13 -2.48 -32.59
C VAL A 9 35.60 -3.06 -31.28
N VAL A 10 35.76 -2.30 -30.20
CA VAL A 10 35.12 -2.63 -28.90
C VAL A 10 33.70 -2.14 -28.94
N ALA A 11 32.75 -3.07 -29.10
CA ALA A 11 31.33 -2.80 -28.95
C ALA A 11 31.00 -2.67 -27.45
N ILE A 12 30.77 -1.44 -27.00
CA ILE A 12 30.29 -1.16 -25.65
C ILE A 12 28.79 -1.45 -25.65
N ALA A 13 28.42 -2.62 -25.12
CA ALA A 13 27.03 -2.93 -24.83
C ALA A 13 26.59 -2.14 -23.58
N THR A 14 25.84 -1.07 -23.78
CA THR A 14 25.16 -0.36 -22.70
C THR A 14 24.02 -1.23 -22.19
N ILE A 15 24.24 -1.91 -21.07
CA ILE A 15 23.20 -2.62 -20.33
C ILE A 15 22.35 -1.54 -19.65
N LEU A 16 21.16 -1.30 -20.18
CA LEU A 16 20.12 -0.53 -19.49
C LEU A 16 19.69 -1.36 -18.28
N SER A 17 20.21 -1.04 -17.11
CA SER A 17 19.70 -1.55 -15.84
C SER A 17 18.33 -0.94 -15.60
N ILE A 18 17.27 -1.66 -15.96
CA ILE A 18 15.91 -1.38 -15.47
C ILE A 18 15.97 -1.77 -13.99
N GLY A 19 16.19 -0.79 -13.11
CA GLY A 19 16.08 -0.99 -11.69
C GLY A 19 14.66 -1.46 -11.36
N PRO A 20 14.49 -2.43 -10.45
CA PRO A 20 13.16 -2.75 -9.95
C PRO A 20 12.56 -1.49 -9.35
N GLY A 21 11.33 -1.14 -9.78
CA GLY A 21 10.57 -0.08 -9.14
C GLY A 21 10.52 -0.39 -7.65
N PHE A 22 11.01 0.54 -6.83
CA PHE A 22 10.95 0.38 -5.38
C PHE A 22 9.48 0.42 -4.98
N ALA A 23 8.88 -0.77 -4.78
CA ALA A 23 7.70 -0.86 -3.94
C ALA A 23 8.13 -0.37 -2.55
N HIS A 24 7.50 0.67 -2.03
CA HIS A 24 7.81 1.21 -0.72
C HIS A 24 7.51 0.14 0.32
N GLU A 25 8.56 -0.34 0.98
CA GLU A 25 8.55 -1.41 1.96
C GLU A 25 9.10 -0.90 3.28
N PHE A 26 8.36 -1.16 4.36
CA PHE A 26 8.71 -0.72 5.71
C PHE A 26 8.78 -1.94 6.61
N LYS A 27 9.87 -2.08 7.38
CA LYS A 27 10.11 -3.25 8.25
C LYS A 27 10.26 -2.88 9.71
N LYS A 28 9.70 -3.72 10.57
CA LYS A 28 9.98 -3.73 12.00
C LYS A 28 9.95 -5.16 12.55
N GLY A 29 11.11 -5.65 12.97
CA GLY A 29 11.23 -7.04 13.41
C GLY A 29 10.83 -8.00 12.28
N SER A 30 9.86 -8.86 12.56
CA SER A 30 9.31 -9.83 11.60
C SER A 30 8.15 -9.29 10.76
N ILE A 31 7.74 -8.04 10.98
CA ILE A 31 6.66 -7.40 10.22
C ILE A 31 7.25 -6.61 9.06
N THR A 32 6.70 -6.85 7.89
CA THR A 32 6.92 -6.06 6.68
C THR A 32 5.60 -5.44 6.24
N VAL A 33 5.60 -4.14 5.99
CA VAL A 33 4.47 -3.39 5.41
C VAL A 33 4.83 -3.01 4.00
N GLU A 34 4.04 -3.46 3.04
CA GLU A 34 4.30 -3.26 1.62
C GLU A 34 3.28 -2.31 1.01
N HIS A 35 3.79 -1.42 0.16
CA HIS A 35 3.01 -0.53 -0.70
C HIS A 35 1.84 0.18 0.02
N PRO A 36 2.08 0.99 1.06
CA PRO A 36 1.02 1.81 1.62
C PRO A 36 0.56 2.87 0.60
N TRP A 37 -0.74 2.91 0.33
CA TRP A 37 -1.31 3.87 -0.61
C TRP A 37 -2.72 4.31 -0.20
N SER A 38 -3.14 5.43 -0.74
CA SER A 38 -4.48 5.99 -0.57
C SER A 38 -5.01 6.48 -1.91
N ARG A 39 -6.32 6.60 -2.04
CA ARG A 39 -6.91 7.25 -3.21
C ARG A 39 -6.92 8.76 -3.05
N ALA A 40 -6.70 9.47 -4.14
CA ALA A 40 -6.98 10.90 -4.22
C ALA A 40 -8.46 11.16 -3.89
N THR A 41 -8.74 12.31 -3.29
CA THR A 41 -10.09 12.70 -2.88
C THR A 41 -10.53 13.96 -3.62
N PRO A 42 -11.86 14.13 -3.85
CA PRO A 42 -12.40 15.39 -4.34
C PRO A 42 -12.23 16.50 -3.30
N GLY A 43 -12.31 17.75 -3.75
CA GLY A 43 -12.28 18.91 -2.84
C GLY A 43 -13.43 18.84 -1.84
N GLY A 44 -13.14 19.16 -0.58
CA GLY A 44 -14.09 19.13 0.53
C GLY A 44 -14.34 17.75 1.14
N ALA A 45 -13.67 16.69 0.66
CA ALA A 45 -13.76 15.38 1.28
C ALA A 45 -13.26 15.40 2.73
N GLN A 46 -13.99 14.76 3.62
CA GLN A 46 -13.64 14.62 5.04
C GLN A 46 -13.09 13.25 5.39
N VAL A 47 -13.15 12.31 4.43
CA VAL A 47 -12.77 10.91 4.60
C VAL A 47 -11.94 10.43 3.42
N ALA A 48 -10.92 9.62 3.71
CA ALA A 48 -10.15 8.87 2.74
C ALA A 48 -9.90 7.45 3.23
N THR A 49 -9.44 6.59 2.34
CA THR A 49 -9.13 5.19 2.65
C THR A 49 -7.67 4.89 2.38
N GLY A 50 -7.08 4.04 3.20
CA GLY A 50 -5.71 3.57 3.05
C GLY A 50 -5.64 2.05 2.88
N TYR A 51 -4.69 1.61 2.09
CA TYR A 51 -4.47 0.23 1.72
C TYR A 51 -2.99 -0.13 1.83
N LEU A 52 -2.69 -1.37 2.10
CA LEU A 52 -1.33 -1.91 2.21
C LEU A 52 -1.39 -3.43 2.39
N THR A 53 -0.25 -4.08 2.30
CA THR A 53 -0.11 -5.49 2.68
C THR A 53 0.80 -5.60 3.89
N ILE A 54 0.45 -6.48 4.82
CA ILE A 54 1.24 -6.78 6.00
C ILE A 54 1.69 -8.23 5.92
N GLU A 55 3.00 -8.46 6.02
CA GLU A 55 3.60 -9.78 6.13
C GLU A 55 4.18 -10.00 7.52
N ASN A 56 4.02 -11.21 8.04
CA ASN A 56 4.57 -11.63 9.32
C ASN A 56 5.42 -12.89 9.13
N ASP A 57 6.74 -12.75 9.19
CA ASP A 57 7.70 -13.84 9.04
C ASP A 57 7.99 -14.58 10.36
N SER A 58 7.29 -14.22 11.43
CA SER A 58 7.45 -14.83 12.74
C SER A 58 6.67 -16.15 12.86
N ALA A 59 7.10 -17.01 13.78
CA ALA A 59 6.37 -18.21 14.18
C ALA A 59 5.15 -17.92 15.08
N GLU A 60 4.94 -16.65 15.47
CA GLU A 60 3.84 -16.19 16.30
C GLU A 60 2.94 -15.22 15.55
N PRO A 61 1.61 -15.28 15.74
CA PRO A 61 0.71 -14.26 15.19
C PRO A 61 0.96 -12.91 15.84
N ASP A 62 0.66 -11.84 15.10
CA ASP A 62 0.65 -10.47 15.59
C ASP A 62 -0.73 -9.83 15.30
N ARG A 63 -0.91 -8.59 15.67
CA ARG A 63 -2.15 -7.85 15.48
C ARG A 63 -1.85 -6.38 15.20
N LEU A 64 -2.45 -5.83 14.14
CA LEU A 64 -2.47 -4.39 13.91
C LEU A 64 -3.54 -3.79 14.83
N VAL A 65 -3.13 -3.07 15.86
CA VAL A 65 -4.05 -2.54 16.90
C VAL A 65 -4.46 -1.10 16.67
N SER A 66 -3.63 -0.30 16.01
CA SER A 66 -3.94 1.09 15.69
C SER A 66 -3.12 1.61 14.52
N ALA A 67 -3.58 2.73 13.95
CA ALA A 67 -2.88 3.46 12.91
C ALA A 67 -3.08 4.96 13.10
N THR A 68 -2.14 5.75 12.59
CA THR A 68 -2.26 7.21 12.50
C THR A 68 -1.86 7.69 11.12
N ALA A 69 -2.34 8.87 10.75
CA ALA A 69 -1.91 9.57 9.53
C ALA A 69 -1.88 11.07 9.81
N GLU A 70 -0.82 11.75 9.38
CA GLU A 70 -0.65 13.19 9.62
C GLU A 70 -1.74 14.05 8.99
N ILE A 71 -2.37 13.54 7.92
CA ILE A 71 -3.42 14.22 7.14
C ILE A 71 -4.81 14.10 7.76
N ALA A 72 -4.99 13.30 8.82
CA ALA A 72 -6.29 13.00 9.39
C ALA A 72 -6.35 13.26 10.90
N GLY A 73 -7.53 13.58 11.40
CA GLY A 73 -7.77 13.69 12.83
C GLY A 73 -7.88 12.33 13.54
N HIS A 74 -8.34 11.30 12.81
CA HIS A 74 -8.47 9.94 13.33
C HIS A 74 -8.26 8.92 12.20
N THR A 75 -7.72 7.76 12.56
CA THR A 75 -7.55 6.62 11.66
C THR A 75 -8.11 5.36 12.32
N GLY A 76 -9.10 4.75 11.68
CA GLY A 76 -9.70 3.48 12.11
C GLY A 76 -9.30 2.32 11.20
N ILE A 77 -9.38 1.11 11.73
CA ILE A 77 -9.22 -0.14 10.96
C ILE A 77 -10.62 -0.69 10.71
N HIS A 78 -10.99 -0.86 9.45
CA HIS A 78 -12.33 -1.26 9.05
C HIS A 78 -12.33 -2.52 8.19
N GLN A 79 -13.45 -3.20 8.20
CA GLN A 79 -13.73 -4.35 7.35
C GLN A 79 -15.01 -4.13 6.56
N MET A 80 -14.94 -4.34 5.25
CA MET A 80 -16.13 -4.48 4.41
C MET A 80 -16.53 -5.95 4.35
N SER A 81 -17.82 -6.23 4.49
CA SER A 81 -18.36 -7.58 4.37
C SER A 81 -19.74 -7.56 3.73
N MET A 82 -20.07 -8.64 3.04
CA MET A 82 -21.42 -8.84 2.49
C MET A 82 -22.30 -9.51 3.54
N VAL A 83 -23.37 -8.85 3.93
CA VAL A 83 -24.38 -9.38 4.87
C VAL A 83 -25.76 -9.23 4.24
N ASP A 84 -26.45 -10.34 4.03
CA ASP A 84 -27.79 -10.37 3.41
C ASP A 84 -27.86 -9.64 2.06
N GLY A 85 -26.84 -9.81 1.21
CA GLY A 85 -26.76 -9.15 -0.09
C GLY A 85 -26.38 -7.67 -0.07
N MET A 86 -26.07 -7.11 1.09
CA MET A 86 -25.65 -5.72 1.25
C MET A 86 -24.22 -5.62 1.79
N MET A 87 -23.43 -4.70 1.22
CA MET A 87 -22.11 -4.36 1.75
C MET A 87 -22.26 -3.58 3.05
N LYS A 88 -21.66 -4.09 4.11
CA LYS A 88 -21.58 -3.43 5.42
C LYS A 88 -20.14 -3.18 5.82
N MET A 89 -19.91 -2.03 6.42
CA MET A 89 -18.62 -1.64 6.96
C MET A 89 -18.67 -1.72 8.49
N ARG A 90 -17.61 -2.28 9.08
CA ARG A 90 -17.46 -2.43 10.53
C ARG A 90 -16.07 -2.01 10.95
N GLU A 91 -15.96 -1.22 12.00
CA GLU A 91 -14.69 -0.93 12.64
C GLU A 91 -14.21 -2.14 13.47
N LEU A 92 -12.93 -2.46 13.31
CA LEU A 92 -12.26 -3.51 14.07
C LEU A 92 -11.58 -2.89 15.31
N THR A 93 -12.36 -2.66 16.36
CA THR A 93 -11.89 -2.00 17.58
C THR A 93 -10.82 -2.80 18.34
N GLU A 94 -10.80 -4.13 18.14
CA GLU A 94 -9.79 -5.02 18.69
C GLU A 94 -8.58 -5.23 17.76
N GLY A 95 -8.58 -4.56 16.63
CA GLY A 95 -7.52 -4.65 15.64
C GLY A 95 -7.69 -5.76 14.61
N LEU A 96 -6.71 -5.88 13.72
CA LEU A 96 -6.68 -6.85 12.62
C LEU A 96 -5.62 -7.91 12.91
N PRO A 97 -5.99 -9.20 13.04
CA PRO A 97 -5.02 -10.27 13.21
C PRO A 97 -4.13 -10.45 11.98
N VAL A 98 -2.84 -10.67 12.23
CA VAL A 98 -1.84 -11.01 11.21
C VAL A 98 -1.29 -12.40 11.54
N PRO A 99 -1.58 -13.44 10.73
CA PRO A 99 -1.22 -14.81 11.05
C PRO A 99 0.29 -15.01 11.09
N ALA A 100 0.74 -15.97 11.92
CA ALA A 100 2.13 -16.40 11.94
C ALA A 100 2.56 -16.97 10.59
N GLY A 101 3.69 -16.53 10.06
CA GLY A 101 4.22 -16.99 8.78
C GLY A 101 3.29 -16.67 7.60
N GLY A 102 2.41 -15.68 7.73
CA GLY A 102 1.41 -15.33 6.73
C GLY A 102 1.32 -13.83 6.47
N SER A 103 0.33 -13.47 5.67
CA SER A 103 0.08 -12.07 5.29
C SER A 103 -1.40 -11.72 5.35
N VAL A 104 -1.69 -10.43 5.43
CA VAL A 104 -3.02 -9.88 5.28
C VAL A 104 -2.97 -8.65 4.40
N ALA A 105 -3.86 -8.59 3.40
CA ALA A 105 -3.99 -7.46 2.50
C ALA A 105 -5.15 -6.56 2.95
N LEU A 106 -4.86 -5.26 3.04
CA LEU A 106 -5.88 -4.22 3.12
C LEU A 106 -6.06 -3.68 1.71
N GLU A 107 -7.21 -3.93 1.13
CA GLU A 107 -7.52 -3.64 -0.27
C GLU A 107 -8.97 -3.19 -0.46
N PRO A 108 -9.32 -2.54 -1.57
CA PRO A 108 -10.69 -2.12 -1.83
C PRO A 108 -11.70 -3.26 -1.65
N ASN A 109 -12.84 -2.95 -1.03
CA ASN A 109 -13.93 -3.89 -0.69
C ASN A 109 -13.58 -4.98 0.33
N SER A 110 -12.48 -4.85 1.03
CA SER A 110 -12.01 -5.77 2.08
C SER A 110 -11.65 -5.00 3.35
N TYR A 111 -10.55 -5.36 4.01
CA TYR A 111 -9.99 -4.53 5.08
C TYR A 111 -9.43 -3.24 4.52
N HIS A 112 -9.53 -2.16 5.29
CA HIS A 112 -8.92 -0.87 4.94
C HIS A 112 -8.68 -0.01 6.18
N LEU A 113 -7.80 0.96 6.03
CA LEU A 113 -7.71 2.07 6.96
C LEU A 113 -8.70 3.15 6.53
N MET A 114 -9.39 3.73 7.50
CA MET A 114 -10.28 4.87 7.26
C MET A 114 -9.71 6.10 7.95
N PHE A 115 -9.34 7.08 7.14
CA PHE A 115 -8.88 8.39 7.58
C PHE A 115 -10.07 9.33 7.67
N THR A 116 -10.35 9.86 8.86
CA THR A 116 -11.44 10.80 9.09
C THR A 116 -10.94 12.13 9.61
N GLY A 117 -11.70 13.20 9.38
CA GLY A 117 -11.26 14.55 9.72
C GLY A 117 -10.06 14.98 8.88
N LEU A 118 -10.13 14.80 7.55
CA LEU A 118 -9.06 15.22 6.64
C LEU A 118 -8.81 16.72 6.78
N LYS A 119 -7.55 17.10 6.93
CA LYS A 119 -7.10 18.50 7.03
C LYS A 119 -7.12 19.21 5.69
N GLU A 120 -6.91 18.43 4.61
CA GLU A 120 -6.90 18.91 3.22
C GLU A 120 -7.21 17.75 2.26
N PRO A 121 -7.66 18.03 1.02
CA PRO A 121 -7.86 16.99 0.01
C PRO A 121 -6.56 16.30 -0.35
N LEU A 122 -6.64 14.99 -0.64
CA LEU A 122 -5.50 14.20 -1.13
C LEU A 122 -5.44 14.29 -2.66
N LYS A 123 -4.28 14.64 -3.17
CA LYS A 123 -4.02 14.77 -4.62
C LYS A 123 -3.14 13.63 -5.11
N GLY A 124 -3.46 13.06 -6.27
CA GLY A 124 -2.62 12.04 -6.90
C GLY A 124 -1.19 12.54 -7.10
N GLY A 125 -0.22 11.72 -6.68
CA GLY A 125 1.20 12.05 -6.69
C GLY A 125 1.74 12.63 -5.38
N ASP A 126 0.86 13.00 -4.45
CA ASP A 126 1.28 13.40 -3.10
C ASP A 126 1.65 12.19 -2.25
N GLU A 127 2.35 12.44 -1.15
CA GLU A 127 2.67 11.46 -0.11
C GLU A 127 2.34 12.04 1.26
N PHE A 128 2.05 11.18 2.22
CA PHE A 128 1.89 11.58 3.61
C PHE A 128 2.40 10.50 4.58
N SER A 129 2.86 10.94 5.75
CA SER A 129 3.38 10.06 6.78
C SER A 129 2.25 9.49 7.65
N GLY A 130 2.47 8.28 8.14
CA GLY A 130 1.61 7.64 9.11
C GLY A 130 2.36 6.65 9.97
N THR A 131 1.67 6.05 10.92
CA THR A 131 2.20 4.98 11.76
C THR A 131 1.23 3.81 11.82
N LEU A 132 1.77 2.60 11.92
CA LEU A 132 1.02 1.39 12.22
C LEU A 132 1.56 0.81 13.52
N THR A 133 0.70 0.53 14.48
CA THR A 133 1.10 -0.06 15.75
C THR A 133 0.62 -1.50 15.84
N PHE A 134 1.58 -2.41 16.01
CA PHE A 134 1.35 -3.83 16.19
C PHE A 134 1.49 -4.22 17.66
N GLU A 135 0.72 -5.20 18.08
CA GLU A 135 0.71 -5.66 19.48
C GLU A 135 2.09 -6.16 19.93
N LYS A 136 2.79 -6.93 19.09
CA LYS A 136 4.12 -7.50 19.38
C LYS A 136 5.26 -6.71 18.73
N ALA A 137 5.19 -6.42 17.46
CA ALA A 137 6.27 -5.72 16.74
C ALA A 137 6.43 -4.25 17.14
N GLY A 138 5.38 -3.62 17.68
CA GLY A 138 5.39 -2.22 18.04
C GLY A 138 5.03 -1.30 16.87
N THR A 139 5.48 -0.05 16.92
CA THR A 139 5.12 0.99 15.96
C THR A 139 6.07 1.02 14.76
N VAL A 140 5.50 1.02 13.56
CA VAL A 140 6.19 1.13 12.27
C VAL A 140 5.81 2.47 11.63
N ASP A 141 6.80 3.29 11.28
CA ASP A 141 6.59 4.49 10.49
C ASP A 141 6.46 4.11 9.01
N VAL A 142 5.45 4.63 8.34
CA VAL A 142 5.17 4.36 6.94
C VAL A 142 4.91 5.66 6.17
N THR A 143 5.10 5.61 4.85
CA THR A 143 4.72 6.67 3.94
C THR A 143 3.67 6.12 2.97
N PHE A 144 2.52 6.79 2.90
CA PHE A 144 1.45 6.48 1.96
C PHE A 144 1.62 7.29 0.69
N GLU A 145 1.54 6.61 -0.45
CA GLU A 145 1.45 7.26 -1.76
C GLU A 145 -0.02 7.54 -2.09
N VAL A 146 -0.30 8.72 -2.63
CA VAL A 146 -1.65 9.06 -3.10
C VAL A 146 -1.77 8.74 -4.58
N GLU A 147 -2.57 7.75 -4.89
CA GLU A 147 -2.89 7.33 -6.25
C GLU A 147 -4.16 8.03 -6.78
N GLY A 148 -4.43 7.92 -8.09
CA GLY A 148 -5.60 8.55 -8.72
C GLY A 148 -6.93 8.09 -8.09
N ILE A 149 -7.98 8.89 -8.28
CA ILE A 149 -9.33 8.62 -7.72
C ILE A 149 -9.87 7.24 -8.11
N GLY A 150 -9.56 6.76 -9.32
CA GLY A 150 -9.98 5.45 -9.83
C GLY A 150 -9.09 4.28 -9.42
N ALA A 151 -7.99 4.51 -8.69
CA ALA A 151 -7.05 3.45 -8.35
C ALA A 151 -7.74 2.33 -7.55
N GLY A 152 -7.37 1.08 -7.85
CA GLY A 152 -7.96 -0.11 -7.23
C GLY A 152 -9.42 -0.37 -7.57
N SER A 153 -10.02 0.38 -8.49
CA SER A 153 -11.33 0.02 -9.05
C SER A 153 -11.14 -1.08 -10.09
N PRO A 154 -12.07 -2.07 -10.16
CA PRO A 154 -12.05 -3.03 -11.24
C PRO A 154 -12.11 -2.27 -12.58
N THR A 155 -11.18 -2.52 -13.48
CA THR A 155 -11.34 -2.08 -14.87
C THR A 155 -12.59 -2.78 -15.42
N PRO A 156 -13.53 -2.05 -16.05
CA PRO A 156 -14.59 -2.71 -16.79
C PRO A 156 -13.92 -3.60 -17.84
N ASP A 157 -14.17 -4.91 -17.78
CA ASP A 157 -13.77 -5.80 -18.86
C ASP A 157 -14.41 -5.25 -20.13
N GLU A 158 -13.58 -4.81 -21.07
CA GLU A 158 -14.03 -4.55 -22.43
C GLU A 158 -14.50 -5.91 -22.98
N HIS A 159 -15.79 -6.17 -22.87
CA HIS A 159 -16.42 -7.24 -23.61
C HIS A 159 -16.30 -6.89 -25.08
N ASP A 160 -15.26 -7.44 -25.70
CA ASP A 160 -15.07 -7.42 -27.14
C ASP A 160 -16.23 -8.19 -27.76
N HIS A 161 -17.20 -7.43 -28.28
CA HIS A 161 -18.30 -7.98 -29.06
C HIS A 161 -17.80 -8.24 -30.47
N HIS A 162 -17.44 -9.49 -30.74
CA HIS A 162 -17.37 -10.01 -32.11
C HIS A 162 -18.73 -10.47 -32.57
#